data_952213d5b5d858fb3ae2a69c74e602bc
#
_entry.id   952213d5b5d858fb3ae2a69c74e602bc
#
_cell.length_a   1.000
_cell.length_b   1.000
_cell.length_c   1.000
_cell.angle_alpha   90.00
_cell.angle_beta   90.00
_cell.angle_gamma   90.00
#
_symmetry.space_group_name_H-M   'P 1'
#
loop_
_entity.id
_entity.type
_entity.pdbx_description
1 polymer ?
#
loop_
_entity_poly.entity_id
_entity_poly.type
_entity_poly.pdbx_seq_one_letter_code
_entity_poly.pdbx_strand_id
1 'polypeptide(L)'
;MITGVYGSGKSSVAAEITYLLEQRDQPYALLDLDYLGWVGDHAMGHRMMLRNLAAVAPNYRDAGIEIFVVAYFLRDLNALHSVREALGVPLRVVRLSVPWPDIEQRLASDVTSGRRDDLRDAASSIAEGEGVGVEDIVVSNDRPVGIVAREVMSWLGWL
;
A
#
# COMPACT_ATOMS: atom_id res chain seq x y z
N MET A 1 5.10 -4.98 -1.57
CA MET A 1 4.27 -3.74 -1.61
C MET A 1 2.82 -4.13 -1.74
N ILE A 2 1.95 -3.48 -0.96
CA ILE A 2 0.49 -3.67 -0.96
C ILE A 2 -0.12 -2.47 -1.68
N THR A 3 -0.85 -2.72 -2.77
CA THR A 3 -1.55 -1.69 -3.56
C THR A 3 -3.04 -2.00 -3.70
N GLY A 4 -3.81 -1.05 -4.19
CA GLY A 4 -5.26 -1.12 -4.41
C GLY A 4 -5.90 0.24 -4.14
N VAL A 5 -7.11 0.45 -4.60
CA VAL A 5 -7.84 1.73 -4.47
C VAL A 5 -8.10 2.13 -3.02
N TYR A 6 -8.58 3.33 -2.78
CA TYR A 6 -9.04 3.75 -1.46
C TYR A 6 -10.13 2.80 -0.94
N GLY A 7 -10.10 2.50 0.36
CA GLY A 7 -11.01 1.51 0.98
C GLY A 7 -10.64 0.05 0.75
N SER A 8 -9.64 -0.27 -0.08
CA SER A 8 -9.21 -1.66 -0.29
C SER A 8 -8.52 -2.32 0.92
N GLY A 9 -8.09 -1.53 1.93
CA GLY A 9 -7.49 -2.05 3.17
C GLY A 9 -5.97 -2.20 3.14
N LYS A 10 -5.26 -1.51 2.26
CA LYS A 10 -3.79 -1.53 2.13
C LYS A 10 -3.06 -1.39 3.47
N SER A 11 -3.35 -0.30 4.18
CA SER A 11 -2.69 0.01 5.47
C SER A 11 -3.02 -1.03 6.54
N SER A 12 -4.25 -1.55 6.56
CA SER A 12 -4.65 -2.59 7.52
C SER A 12 -3.93 -3.92 7.26
N VAL A 13 -3.82 -4.34 5.99
CA VAL A 13 -3.09 -5.57 5.63
C VAL A 13 -1.61 -5.40 5.89
N ALA A 14 -1.03 -4.22 5.57
CA ALA A 14 0.37 -3.93 5.85
C ALA A 14 0.67 -3.97 7.36
N ALA A 15 -0.19 -3.35 8.19
CA ALA A 15 -0.06 -3.38 9.65
C ALA A 15 -0.16 -4.80 10.21
N GLU A 16 -1.09 -5.63 9.72
CA GLU A 16 -1.21 -7.02 10.15
C GLU A 16 0.02 -7.86 9.75
N ILE A 17 0.58 -7.65 8.56
CA ILE A 17 1.83 -8.28 8.15
C ILE A 17 2.96 -7.93 9.11
N THR A 18 3.10 -6.65 9.48
CA THR A 18 4.16 -6.23 10.41
C THR A 18 3.96 -6.81 11.81
N TYR A 19 2.73 -6.89 12.30
CA TYR A 19 2.42 -7.59 13.54
C TYR A 19 2.87 -9.07 13.50
N LEU A 20 2.59 -9.77 12.40
CA LEU A 20 3.01 -11.16 12.23
C LEU A 20 4.53 -11.31 12.09
N LEU A 21 5.25 -10.34 11.54
CA LEU A 21 6.71 -10.31 11.51
C LEU A 21 7.30 -10.09 12.92
N GLU A 22 6.70 -9.18 13.71
CA GLU A 22 7.09 -8.96 15.12
C GLU A 22 6.96 -10.24 15.97
N GLN A 23 5.89 -11.02 15.78
CA GLN A 23 5.71 -12.29 16.47
C GLN A 23 6.79 -13.34 16.14
N ARG A 24 7.65 -13.06 15.16
CA ARG A 24 8.74 -13.92 14.68
C ARG A 24 10.12 -13.30 14.87
N ASP A 25 10.19 -12.21 15.60
CA ASP A 25 11.42 -11.42 15.79
C ASP A 25 12.11 -11.05 14.47
N GLN A 26 11.32 -10.83 13.40
CA GLN A 26 11.82 -10.44 12.08
C GLN A 26 11.85 -8.91 11.96
N PRO A 27 13.03 -8.29 11.81
CA PRO A 27 13.15 -6.85 11.61
C PRO A 27 12.50 -6.41 10.29
N TYR A 28 11.75 -5.32 10.32
CA TYR A 28 11.07 -4.76 9.15
C TYR A 28 11.03 -3.23 9.19
N ALA A 29 10.74 -2.62 8.05
CA ALA A 29 10.30 -1.23 7.94
C ALA A 29 8.90 -1.19 7.33
N LEU A 30 7.95 -0.50 8.00
CA LEU A 30 6.63 -0.20 7.47
C LEU A 30 6.61 1.21 6.90
N LEU A 31 6.26 1.34 5.62
CA LEU A 31 6.17 2.61 4.91
C LEU A 31 4.77 2.73 4.27
N ASP A 32 3.91 3.55 4.85
CA ASP A 32 2.70 4.03 4.19
C ASP A 32 3.06 5.32 3.45
N LEU A 33 3.13 5.25 2.12
CA LEU A 33 3.69 6.33 1.31
C LEU A 33 2.78 7.56 1.25
N ASP A 34 1.49 7.42 1.55
CA ASP A 34 0.58 8.57 1.62
C ASP A 34 1.07 9.57 2.68
N TYR A 35 1.60 9.10 3.81
CA TYR A 35 2.15 9.98 4.85
C TYR A 35 3.45 10.69 4.44
N LEU A 36 4.22 10.12 3.53
CA LEU A 36 5.45 10.75 3.04
C LEU A 36 5.19 11.93 2.09
N GLY A 37 4.00 11.97 1.49
CA GLY A 37 3.58 13.02 0.58
C GLY A 37 2.41 13.88 1.10
N TRP A 38 2.07 13.78 2.37
CA TRP A 38 0.92 14.50 2.93
C TRP A 38 1.23 15.99 3.08
N VAL A 39 0.92 16.75 2.02
CA VAL A 39 1.03 18.21 1.95
C VAL A 39 -0.27 18.78 1.39
N GLY A 40 -0.55 20.07 1.64
CA GLY A 40 -1.78 20.72 1.19
C GLY A 40 -1.93 20.90 -0.32
N ASP A 41 -0.91 20.57 -1.11
CA ASP A 41 -0.89 20.63 -2.58
C ASP A 41 -0.66 19.23 -3.15
N HIS A 42 -1.69 18.64 -3.77
CA HIS A 42 -1.63 17.29 -4.34
C HIS A 42 -0.57 17.14 -5.44
N ALA A 43 -0.35 18.16 -6.26
CA ALA A 43 0.68 18.11 -7.32
C ALA A 43 2.09 18.07 -6.72
N MET A 44 2.29 18.70 -5.57
CA MET A 44 3.54 18.65 -4.81
C MET A 44 3.68 17.33 -4.06
N GLY A 45 2.57 16.78 -3.58
CA GLY A 45 2.53 15.59 -2.70
C GLY A 45 3.26 14.39 -3.30
N HIS A 46 2.99 14.04 -4.54
CA HIS A 46 3.63 12.91 -5.21
C HIS A 46 5.16 13.08 -5.34
N ARG A 47 5.60 14.26 -5.74
CA ARG A 47 7.05 14.55 -5.84
C ARG A 47 7.73 14.53 -4.47
N MET A 48 7.05 15.07 -3.46
CA MET A 48 7.56 15.07 -2.08
C MET A 48 7.65 13.65 -1.53
N MET A 49 6.64 12.83 -1.77
CA MET A 49 6.62 11.41 -1.38
C MET A 49 7.83 10.66 -1.94
N LEU A 50 8.12 10.78 -3.23
CA LEU A 50 9.26 10.10 -3.86
C LEU A 50 10.59 10.60 -3.29
N ARG A 51 10.75 11.91 -3.07
CA ARG A 51 11.96 12.48 -2.45
C ARG A 51 12.15 11.99 -1.02
N ASN A 52 11.08 11.99 -0.23
CA ASN A 52 11.12 11.52 1.15
C ASN A 52 11.41 10.02 1.20
N LEU A 53 10.80 9.21 0.33
CA LEU A 53 11.09 7.79 0.22
C LEU A 53 12.57 7.52 -0.09
N ALA A 54 13.12 8.22 -1.08
CA ALA A 54 14.53 8.12 -1.45
C ALA A 54 15.48 8.55 -0.31
N ALA A 55 15.03 9.45 0.56
CA ALA A 55 15.81 9.89 1.72
C ALA A 55 15.73 8.93 2.92
N VAL A 56 14.56 8.32 3.17
CA VAL A 56 14.39 7.46 4.35
C VAL A 56 14.78 6.00 4.11
N ALA A 57 14.59 5.48 2.89
CA ALA A 57 14.88 4.07 2.58
C ALA A 57 16.34 3.65 2.85
N PRO A 58 17.37 4.46 2.52
CA PRO A 58 18.76 4.15 2.88
C PRO A 58 18.96 4.00 4.38
N ASN A 59 18.33 4.84 5.20
CA ASN A 59 18.50 4.79 6.66
C ASN A 59 18.08 3.43 7.24
N TYR A 60 17.00 2.84 6.72
CA TYR A 60 16.57 1.50 7.14
C TYR A 60 17.56 0.42 6.69
N ARG A 61 18.06 0.50 5.45
CA ARG A 61 19.06 -0.45 4.94
C ARG A 61 20.37 -0.38 5.74
N ASP A 62 20.82 0.82 6.05
CA ASP A 62 22.05 1.03 6.85
C ASP A 62 21.88 0.50 8.28
N ALA A 63 20.64 0.46 8.79
CA ALA A 63 20.30 -0.19 10.06
C ALA A 63 20.15 -1.72 9.94
N GLY A 64 20.36 -2.31 8.77
CA GLY A 64 20.27 -3.76 8.54
C GLY A 64 18.85 -4.29 8.32
N ILE A 65 17.89 -3.42 8.01
CA ILE A 65 16.51 -3.84 7.68
C ILE A 65 16.45 -4.35 6.23
N GLU A 66 16.07 -5.59 6.07
CA GLU A 66 15.93 -6.25 4.76
C GLU A 66 14.47 -6.36 4.29
N ILE A 67 13.51 -6.37 5.22
CA ILE A 67 12.08 -6.50 4.91
C ILE A 67 11.43 -5.11 4.90
N PHE A 68 10.94 -4.71 3.73
CA PHE A 68 10.13 -3.50 3.56
C PHE A 68 8.68 -3.86 3.27
N VAL A 69 7.77 -3.47 4.16
CA VAL A 69 6.32 -3.52 3.96
C VAL A 69 5.86 -2.14 3.54
N VAL A 70 5.40 -2.01 2.29
CA VAL A 70 5.05 -0.73 1.70
C VAL A 70 3.58 -0.72 1.33
N ALA A 71 2.82 0.28 1.76
CA ALA A 71 1.44 0.52 1.38
C ALA A 71 1.34 1.78 0.52
N TYR A 72 0.74 1.70 -0.65
CA TYR A 72 0.47 2.83 -1.54
C TYR A 72 -0.46 2.45 -2.69
N PHE A 73 -1.23 3.39 -3.22
CA PHE A 73 -2.00 3.18 -4.43
C PHE A 73 -1.15 3.46 -5.68
N LEU A 74 -0.77 2.41 -6.37
CA LEU A 74 -0.11 2.50 -7.67
C LEU A 74 -1.16 2.63 -8.78
N ARG A 75 -1.22 3.78 -9.44
CA ARG A 75 -2.18 4.02 -10.52
C ARG A 75 -1.80 3.30 -11.81
N ASP A 76 -0.50 3.23 -12.10
CA ASP A 76 0.04 2.70 -13.35
C ASP A 76 1.49 2.21 -13.20
N LEU A 77 2.05 1.69 -14.29
CA LEU A 77 3.43 1.21 -14.34
C LEU A 77 4.47 2.33 -14.15
N ASN A 78 4.16 3.58 -14.49
CA ASN A 78 5.09 4.70 -14.28
C ASN A 78 5.21 5.00 -12.77
N ALA A 79 4.08 4.97 -12.05
CA ALA A 79 4.08 5.11 -10.61
C ALA A 79 4.87 3.96 -9.93
N LEU A 80 4.70 2.73 -10.39
CA LEU A 80 5.48 1.58 -9.92
C LEU A 80 6.98 1.77 -10.16
N HIS A 81 7.36 2.20 -11.36
CA HIS A 81 8.77 2.44 -11.72
C HIS A 81 9.40 3.50 -10.80
N SER A 82 8.70 4.63 -10.62
CA SER A 82 9.18 5.73 -9.77
C SER A 82 9.36 5.30 -8.31
N VAL A 83 8.42 4.50 -7.78
CA VAL A 83 8.53 3.97 -6.41
C VAL A 83 9.67 2.97 -6.28
N ARG A 84 9.86 2.08 -7.25
CA ARG A 84 11.00 1.14 -7.27
C ARG A 84 12.33 1.86 -7.27
N GLU A 85 12.46 2.89 -8.09
CA GLU A 85 13.66 3.72 -8.18
C GLU A 85 13.94 4.45 -6.86
N ALA A 86 12.93 5.10 -6.28
CA ALA A 86 13.06 5.83 -5.02
C ALA A 86 13.37 4.92 -3.83
N LEU A 87 12.77 3.74 -3.77
CA LEU A 87 13.02 2.77 -2.69
C LEU A 87 14.40 2.09 -2.82
N GLY A 88 14.86 1.87 -4.05
CA GLY A 88 16.18 1.31 -4.34
C GLY A 88 16.35 -0.17 -3.98
N VAL A 89 15.24 -0.91 -3.87
CA VAL A 89 15.22 -2.37 -3.65
C VAL A 89 14.17 -3.03 -4.56
N PRO A 90 14.33 -4.34 -4.88
CA PRO A 90 13.31 -5.07 -5.63
C PRO A 90 11.96 -5.05 -4.90
N LEU A 91 10.89 -4.81 -5.64
CA LEU A 91 9.52 -4.83 -5.13
C LEU A 91 8.73 -5.97 -5.73
N ARG A 92 8.09 -6.78 -4.88
CA ARG A 92 6.96 -7.61 -5.22
C ARG A 92 5.68 -6.84 -4.91
N VAL A 93 4.71 -6.86 -5.82
CA VAL A 93 3.50 -6.05 -5.74
C VAL A 93 2.28 -6.96 -5.59
N VAL A 94 1.55 -6.77 -4.51
CA VAL A 94 0.28 -7.43 -4.22
C VAL A 94 -0.83 -6.40 -4.38
N ARG A 95 -1.77 -6.62 -5.29
CA ARG A 95 -2.97 -5.79 -5.41
C ARG A 95 -4.13 -6.41 -4.64
N LEU A 96 -4.69 -5.63 -3.73
CA LEU A 96 -5.91 -6.01 -3.03
C LEU A 96 -7.12 -5.76 -3.92
N SER A 97 -7.93 -6.78 -4.11
CA SER A 97 -9.23 -6.72 -4.77
C SER A 97 -10.34 -6.78 -3.73
N VAL A 98 -11.30 -5.87 -3.82
CA VAL A 98 -12.45 -5.77 -2.90
C VAL A 98 -13.70 -5.49 -3.73
N PRO A 99 -14.84 -6.15 -3.48
CA PRO A 99 -16.11 -5.82 -4.09
C PRO A 99 -16.50 -4.36 -3.80
N TRP A 100 -17.09 -3.68 -4.79
CA TRP A 100 -17.49 -2.27 -4.64
C TRP A 100 -18.39 -2.01 -3.42
N PRO A 101 -19.43 -2.82 -3.10
CA PRO A 101 -20.26 -2.60 -1.92
C PRO A 101 -19.47 -2.57 -0.61
N ASP A 102 -18.41 -3.38 -0.50
CA ASP A 102 -17.57 -3.42 0.69
C ASP A 102 -16.69 -2.16 0.79
N ILE A 103 -16.20 -1.64 -0.34
CA ILE A 103 -15.48 -0.36 -0.40
C ILE A 103 -16.39 0.77 0.06
N GLU A 104 -17.62 0.86 -0.48
CA GLU A 104 -18.61 1.85 -0.07
C GLU A 104 -18.88 1.79 1.43
N GLN A 105 -19.12 0.60 1.96
CA GLN A 105 -19.38 0.42 3.39
C GLN A 105 -18.20 0.85 4.25
N ARG A 106 -16.97 0.48 3.88
CA ARG A 106 -15.76 0.83 4.62
C ARG A 106 -15.53 2.35 4.64
N LEU A 107 -15.70 3.02 3.51
CA LEU A 107 -15.49 4.46 3.40
C LEU A 107 -16.67 5.27 3.98
N ALA A 108 -17.91 4.75 3.92
CA ALA A 108 -19.07 5.40 4.51
C ALA A 108 -19.13 5.32 6.04
N SER A 109 -18.47 4.34 6.65
CA SER A 109 -18.43 4.17 8.10
C SER A 109 -17.48 5.15 8.82
N ASP A 110 -16.63 5.85 8.09
CA ASP A 110 -15.74 6.86 8.64
C ASP A 110 -16.36 8.25 8.56
N VAL A 111 -16.27 9.02 9.65
CA VAL A 111 -16.95 10.32 9.82
C VAL A 111 -16.15 11.52 9.33
N THR A 112 -14.97 11.32 8.78
CA THR A 112 -14.13 12.43 8.32
C THR A 112 -14.57 12.97 6.96
N SER A 113 -14.48 14.29 6.75
CA SER A 113 -14.90 14.94 5.49
C SER A 113 -14.12 14.41 4.27
N GLY A 114 -12.85 14.04 4.43
CA GLY A 114 -12.00 13.49 3.37
C GLY A 114 -12.48 12.15 2.82
N ARG A 115 -13.26 11.38 3.59
CA ARG A 115 -13.76 10.07 3.14
C ARG A 115 -14.74 10.11 1.97
N ARG A 116 -15.46 11.22 1.80
CA ARG A 116 -16.30 11.41 0.61
C ARG A 116 -15.47 11.59 -0.67
N ASP A 117 -14.35 12.26 -0.53
CA ASP A 117 -13.40 12.44 -1.63
C ASP A 117 -12.71 11.11 -1.95
N ASP A 118 -12.27 10.36 -0.94
CA ASP A 118 -11.73 9.01 -1.08
C ASP A 118 -12.71 8.05 -1.81
N LEU A 119 -14.01 8.13 -1.49
CA LEU A 119 -15.04 7.32 -2.16
C LEU A 119 -15.19 7.68 -3.64
N ARG A 120 -15.18 9.00 -3.96
CA ARG A 120 -15.25 9.48 -5.34
C ARG A 120 -14.01 9.07 -6.11
N ASP A 121 -12.83 9.21 -5.52
CA ASP A 121 -11.55 8.83 -6.12
C ASP A 121 -11.48 7.31 -6.34
N ALA A 122 -11.95 6.50 -5.39
CA ALA A 122 -12.04 5.05 -5.57
C ALA A 122 -12.95 4.66 -6.75
N ALA A 123 -14.13 5.30 -6.85
CA ALA A 123 -15.06 5.05 -7.94
C ALA A 123 -14.46 5.42 -9.31
N SER A 124 -13.81 6.58 -9.41
CA SER A 124 -13.13 7.04 -10.63
C SER A 124 -12.01 6.07 -11.03
N SER A 125 -11.13 5.73 -10.09
CA SER A 125 -10.00 4.84 -10.33
C SER A 125 -10.45 3.45 -10.81
N ILE A 126 -11.53 2.91 -10.25
CA ILE A 126 -12.10 1.63 -10.70
C ILE A 126 -12.67 1.76 -12.11
N ALA A 127 -13.42 2.82 -12.39
CA ALA A 127 -14.03 3.05 -13.71
C ALA A 127 -12.96 3.23 -14.80
N GLU A 128 -11.83 3.84 -14.47
CA GLU A 128 -10.71 4.08 -15.38
C GLU A 128 -9.74 2.89 -15.47
N GLY A 129 -9.94 1.84 -14.65
CA GLY A 129 -9.06 0.68 -14.60
C GLY A 129 -7.67 0.97 -14.02
N GLU A 130 -7.54 2.04 -13.22
CA GLU A 130 -6.28 2.39 -12.59
C GLU A 130 -5.79 1.29 -11.63
N GLY A 131 -4.49 1.08 -11.58
CA GLY A 131 -3.86 0.12 -10.68
C GLY A 131 -4.01 -1.34 -11.13
N VAL A 132 -4.55 -1.59 -12.33
CA VAL A 132 -4.61 -2.94 -12.93
C VAL A 132 -3.37 -3.18 -13.79
N GLY A 133 -2.75 -4.36 -13.64
CA GLY A 133 -1.56 -4.74 -14.41
C GLY A 133 -0.23 -4.23 -13.84
N VAL A 134 -0.23 -3.63 -12.63
CA VAL A 134 0.98 -3.25 -11.90
C VAL A 134 1.45 -4.33 -10.95
N GLU A 135 0.60 -5.29 -10.67
CA GLU A 135 0.78 -6.33 -9.66
C GLU A 135 1.45 -7.60 -10.17
N ASP A 136 2.16 -8.28 -9.28
CA ASP A 136 2.64 -9.65 -9.49
C ASP A 136 1.56 -10.68 -9.11
N ILE A 137 0.66 -10.32 -8.17
CA ILE A 137 -0.48 -11.14 -7.73
C ILE A 137 -1.66 -10.26 -7.29
N VAL A 138 -2.87 -10.79 -7.46
CA VAL A 138 -4.12 -10.21 -6.91
C VAL A 138 -4.58 -11.05 -5.74
N VAL A 139 -4.90 -10.41 -4.61
CA VAL A 139 -5.44 -11.08 -3.42
C VAL A 139 -6.78 -10.44 -3.05
N SER A 140 -7.81 -11.27 -2.84
CA SER A 140 -9.13 -10.79 -2.39
C SER A 140 -9.06 -10.39 -0.91
N ASN A 141 -9.52 -9.17 -0.59
CA ASN A 141 -9.59 -8.64 0.77
C ASN A 141 -11.03 -8.43 1.24
N ASP A 142 -11.86 -9.46 1.02
CA ASP A 142 -13.24 -9.62 1.50
C ASP A 142 -13.34 -10.56 2.72
N ARG A 143 -12.21 -10.94 3.30
CA ARG A 143 -12.03 -11.87 4.41
C ARG A 143 -11.36 -11.19 5.61
N PRO A 144 -11.32 -11.84 6.79
CA PRO A 144 -10.58 -11.31 7.94
C PRO A 144 -9.12 -10.96 7.57
N VAL A 145 -8.66 -9.79 8.00
CA VAL A 145 -7.35 -9.23 7.63
C VAL A 145 -6.18 -10.17 7.94
N GLY A 146 -6.24 -10.91 9.05
CA GLY A 146 -5.20 -11.87 9.40
C GLY A 146 -5.09 -13.07 8.44
N ILE A 147 -6.19 -13.45 7.77
CA ILE A 147 -6.16 -14.49 6.72
C ILE A 147 -5.47 -13.93 5.47
N VAL A 148 -5.84 -12.72 5.07
CA VAL A 148 -5.27 -12.03 3.90
C VAL A 148 -3.78 -11.79 4.09
N ALA A 149 -3.38 -11.30 5.26
CA ALA A 149 -1.97 -11.06 5.59
C ALA A 149 -1.14 -12.34 5.52
N ARG A 150 -1.62 -13.47 6.07
CA ARG A 150 -0.93 -14.75 5.99
C ARG A 150 -0.81 -15.28 4.55
N GLU A 151 -1.84 -15.11 3.73
CA GLU A 151 -1.80 -15.47 2.30
C GLU A 151 -0.71 -14.68 1.57
N VAL A 152 -0.64 -13.37 1.79
CA VAL A 152 0.41 -12.52 1.23
C VAL A 152 1.79 -12.95 1.72
N MET A 153 1.97 -13.18 3.01
CA MET A 153 3.25 -13.61 3.58
C MET A 153 3.68 -14.98 3.05
N SER A 154 2.73 -15.92 2.89
CA SER A 154 2.99 -17.23 2.31
C SER A 154 3.49 -17.12 0.86
N TRP A 155 2.84 -16.27 0.05
CA TRP A 155 3.27 -16.03 -1.32
C TRP A 155 4.66 -15.36 -1.39
N LEU A 156 4.97 -14.48 -0.43
CA LEU A 156 6.29 -13.84 -0.32
C LEU A 156 7.38 -14.79 0.19
N GLY A 157 7.03 -15.94 0.77
CA GLY A 157 7.97 -16.84 1.44
C GLY A 157 8.43 -16.33 2.81
N TRP A 158 7.59 -15.56 3.50
CA TRP A 158 7.85 -14.99 4.83
C TRP A 158 7.20 -15.78 5.98
N LEU A 159 6.50 -16.87 5.66
CA LEU A 159 5.88 -17.78 6.66
C LEU A 159 6.77 -18.97 6.98
#